data_08a6c798364ba50fd33f00d43d5f5576
#
_entry.id   08a6c798364ba50fd33f00d43d5f5576
#
_cell.length_a   1.000
_cell.length_b   1.000
_cell.length_c   1.000
_cell.angle_alpha   90.00
_cell.angle_beta   90.00
_cell.angle_gamma   90.00
#
_symmetry.space_group_name_H-M   'P 1'
#
loop_
_entity.id
_entity.type
_entity.pdbx_description
1 polymer ?
#
loop_
_entity_poly.entity_id
_entity_poly.type
_entity_poly.pdbx_seq_one_letter_code
_entity_poly.pdbx_strand_id
1 'polypeptide(L)'
;MDLFYRIEWPCHSVIFIMSFVAYTNTKQYQDGIQEAAEIIQSADNFFVLGLRHCADFSKYIARTFSHIGYYCYGFVDNLYPAQDVPEGETSVIMIIYDKSLENLIFEEIRKYKSKHYQVILLSSENVGAMEHLCDDVIHVADGKVKHGSLTSGVPMLYAVEKIVAILTKDEIEE
;
A
#
# COMPACT_ATOMS: atom_id res chain seq x y z
N MET A 1 12.82 -50.30 1.98
CA MET A 1 12.90 -49.19 2.96
C MET A 1 12.91 -47.91 2.14
N ASP A 2 11.70 -47.56 1.62
CA ASP A 2 11.52 -46.49 0.63
C ASP A 2 11.09 -45.22 1.34
N LEU A 3 12.06 -44.33 1.52
CA LEU A 3 11.82 -42.97 1.96
C LEU A 3 11.47 -42.09 0.77
N PHE A 4 10.31 -42.32 0.17
CA PHE A 4 9.73 -41.31 -0.68
C PHE A 4 9.08 -40.25 0.22
N TYR A 5 9.84 -39.21 0.55
CA TYR A 5 9.26 -37.96 1.01
C TYR A 5 8.39 -37.45 -0.13
N ARG A 6 7.10 -37.67 -0.01
CA ARG A 6 6.05 -37.05 -0.80
C ARG A 6 6.07 -35.58 -0.45
N ILE A 7 6.83 -34.78 -1.18
CA ILE A 7 6.72 -33.32 -1.15
C ILE A 7 5.36 -33.01 -1.73
N GLU A 8 4.35 -33.01 -0.89
CA GLU A 8 3.09 -32.37 -1.20
C GLU A 8 3.36 -30.87 -1.20
N TRP A 9 3.81 -30.36 -2.33
CA TRP A 9 3.72 -28.93 -2.58
C TRP A 9 2.26 -28.58 -2.43
N PRO A 10 1.88 -27.72 -1.44
CA PRO A 10 0.49 -27.41 -1.26
C PRO A 10 -0.01 -26.77 -2.56
N CYS A 11 -0.94 -27.41 -3.21
CA CYS A 11 -1.63 -26.96 -4.41
C CYS A 11 -2.15 -25.51 -4.26
N HIS A 12 -2.38 -25.11 -3.03
CA HIS A 12 -2.78 -23.77 -2.58
C HIS A 12 -1.75 -22.66 -2.88
N SER A 13 -0.45 -22.93 -2.77
CA SER A 13 0.59 -21.92 -3.05
C SER A 13 0.70 -21.60 -4.54
N VAL A 14 0.55 -22.61 -5.39
CA VAL A 14 0.55 -22.43 -6.85
C VAL A 14 -0.70 -21.67 -7.29
N ILE A 15 -1.88 -22.04 -6.77
CA ILE A 15 -3.13 -21.35 -7.05
C ILE A 15 -3.05 -19.90 -6.60
N PHE A 16 -2.50 -19.63 -5.43
CA PHE A 16 -2.30 -18.26 -4.95
C PHE A 16 -1.41 -17.45 -5.89
N ILE A 17 -0.24 -17.97 -6.28
CA ILE A 17 0.67 -17.28 -7.19
C ILE A 17 -0.02 -17.02 -8.55
N MET A 18 -0.73 -17.99 -9.10
CA MET A 18 -1.45 -17.81 -10.37
C MET A 18 -2.56 -16.77 -10.26
N SER A 19 -3.33 -16.78 -9.17
CA SER A 19 -4.38 -15.79 -8.91
C SER A 19 -3.81 -14.40 -8.70
N PHE A 20 -2.69 -14.29 -7.99
CA PHE A 20 -1.98 -13.05 -7.79
C PHE A 20 -1.48 -12.47 -9.12
N VAL A 21 -0.78 -13.26 -9.93
CA VAL A 21 -0.31 -12.83 -11.26
C VAL A 21 -1.46 -12.42 -12.16
N ALA A 22 -2.56 -13.19 -12.16
CA ALA A 22 -3.74 -12.84 -12.94
C ALA A 22 -4.35 -11.50 -12.48
N TYR A 23 -4.43 -11.27 -11.17
CA TYR A 23 -4.95 -10.04 -10.60
C TYR A 23 -4.09 -8.82 -10.95
N THR A 24 -2.77 -8.93 -10.82
CA THR A 24 -1.83 -7.84 -11.13
C THR A 24 -1.81 -7.44 -12.61
N ASN A 25 -2.34 -8.30 -13.48
CA ASN A 25 -2.53 -8.02 -14.91
C ASN A 25 -3.91 -7.41 -15.23
N THR A 26 -4.78 -7.22 -14.24
CA THR A 26 -6.07 -6.55 -14.48
C THR A 26 -5.86 -5.06 -14.72
N LYS A 27 -6.71 -4.50 -15.58
CA LYS A 27 -6.68 -3.05 -15.86
C LYS A 27 -6.92 -2.26 -14.57
N GLN A 28 -7.87 -2.67 -13.74
CA GLN A 28 -8.18 -1.99 -12.47
C GLN A 28 -6.96 -1.88 -11.56
N TYR A 29 -6.17 -2.96 -11.42
CA TYR A 29 -4.96 -2.93 -10.60
C TYR A 29 -3.90 -1.99 -11.20
N GLN A 30 -3.69 -2.05 -12.51
CA GLN A 30 -2.70 -1.22 -13.19
C GLN A 30 -3.08 0.26 -13.17
N ASP A 31 -4.36 0.59 -13.39
CA ASP A 31 -4.86 1.96 -13.33
C ASP A 31 -4.67 2.54 -11.92
N GLY A 32 -5.00 1.80 -10.83
CA GLY A 32 -4.79 2.26 -9.45
C GLY A 32 -3.30 2.45 -9.11
N ILE A 33 -2.41 1.57 -9.57
CA ILE A 33 -0.96 1.73 -9.38
C ILE A 33 -0.45 2.99 -10.12
N GLN A 34 -0.95 3.23 -11.32
CA GLN A 34 -0.57 4.41 -12.11
C GLN A 34 -1.07 5.70 -11.46
N GLU A 35 -2.34 5.73 -11.02
CA GLU A 35 -2.95 6.88 -10.35
C GLU A 35 -2.22 7.21 -9.03
N ALA A 36 -1.90 6.20 -8.22
CA ALA A 36 -1.09 6.39 -7.02
C ALA A 36 0.30 6.97 -7.34
N ALA A 37 0.96 6.50 -8.41
CA ALA A 37 2.26 7.02 -8.81
C ALA A 37 2.17 8.50 -9.21
N GLU A 38 1.16 8.90 -9.99
CA GLU A 38 0.92 10.29 -10.39
C GLU A 38 0.64 11.20 -9.19
N ILE A 39 -0.17 10.75 -8.23
CA ILE A 39 -0.44 11.46 -6.98
C ILE A 39 0.87 11.67 -6.20
N ILE A 40 1.69 10.61 -6.03
CA ILE A 40 2.96 10.69 -5.29
C ILE A 40 3.97 11.57 -6.02
N GLN A 41 4.05 11.49 -7.34
CA GLN A 41 4.96 12.30 -8.17
C GLN A 41 4.69 13.80 -8.02
N SER A 42 3.42 14.18 -7.86
CA SER A 42 3.02 15.57 -7.69
C SER A 42 3.17 16.12 -6.25
N ALA A 43 3.59 15.27 -5.31
CA ALA A 43 3.64 15.63 -3.90
C ALA A 43 4.95 16.31 -3.50
N ASP A 44 4.86 17.43 -2.77
CA ASP A 44 6.00 18.04 -2.08
C ASP A 44 6.41 17.22 -0.83
N ASN A 45 5.42 16.59 -0.17
CA ASN A 45 5.63 15.78 1.00
C ASN A 45 4.85 14.47 0.89
N PHE A 46 5.51 13.34 1.13
CA PHE A 46 4.90 12.02 1.12
C PHE A 46 5.07 11.31 2.46
N PHE A 47 3.98 10.76 2.98
CA PHE A 47 3.92 10.08 4.26
C PHE A 47 3.30 8.70 4.12
N VAL A 48 3.73 7.76 4.97
CA VAL A 48 3.14 6.42 5.05
C VAL A 48 2.73 6.13 6.48
N LEU A 49 1.46 5.82 6.70
CA LEU A 49 0.92 5.48 8.00
C LEU A 49 0.62 3.98 8.08
N GLY A 50 1.25 3.31 9.03
CA GLY A 50 0.95 1.93 9.40
C GLY A 50 0.61 1.85 10.87
N LEU A 51 -0.64 1.50 11.21
CA LEU A 51 -1.09 1.35 12.58
C LEU A 51 -0.72 -0.03 13.13
N ARG A 52 -0.27 -0.07 14.39
CA ARG A 52 0.05 -1.30 15.15
C ARG A 52 0.96 -2.26 14.37
N HIS A 53 0.46 -3.43 13.99
CA HIS A 53 1.24 -4.47 13.28
C HIS A 53 1.58 -4.09 11.83
N CYS A 54 0.96 -3.06 11.27
CA CYS A 54 1.34 -2.49 9.97
C CYS A 54 2.49 -1.48 10.06
N ALA A 55 2.96 -1.17 11.25
CA ALA A 55 4.01 -0.18 11.50
C ALA A 55 5.34 -0.48 10.79
N ASP A 56 5.74 -1.74 10.74
CA ASP A 56 6.99 -2.12 10.07
C ASP A 56 6.87 -2.03 8.55
N PHE A 57 5.68 -2.23 8.00
CA PHE A 57 5.42 -1.99 6.59
C PHE A 57 5.54 -0.51 6.22
N SER A 58 5.02 0.40 7.05
CA SER A 58 5.13 1.84 6.78
C SER A 58 6.57 2.31 6.74
N LYS A 59 7.42 1.81 7.65
CA LYS A 59 8.86 2.10 7.67
C LYS A 59 9.58 1.56 6.43
N TYR A 60 9.24 0.33 6.03
CA TYR A 60 9.81 -0.29 4.83
C TYR A 60 9.46 0.53 3.59
N ILE A 61 8.18 0.85 3.40
CA ILE A 61 7.69 1.63 2.27
C ILE A 61 8.38 3.00 2.23
N ALA A 62 8.37 3.73 3.35
CA ALA A 62 9.03 5.04 3.43
C ALA A 62 10.52 4.97 3.07
N ARG A 63 11.23 3.94 3.53
CA ARG A 63 12.63 3.72 3.17
C ARG A 63 12.80 3.46 1.68
N THR A 64 11.91 2.66 1.06
CA THR A 64 11.98 2.35 -0.37
C THR A 64 11.84 3.62 -1.21
N PHE A 65 10.86 4.47 -0.90
CA PHE A 65 10.70 5.76 -1.59
C PHE A 65 11.85 6.74 -1.33
N SER A 66 12.41 6.75 -0.11
CA SER A 66 13.56 7.60 0.20
C SER A 66 14.80 7.19 -0.60
N HIS A 67 14.96 5.92 -0.96
CA HIS A 67 16.08 5.44 -1.78
C HIS A 67 16.02 5.93 -3.23
N ILE A 68 14.85 6.27 -3.73
CA ILE A 68 14.63 6.83 -5.07
C ILE A 68 14.46 8.35 -5.05
N GLY A 69 14.88 9.03 -3.98
CA GLY A 69 14.93 10.48 -3.89
C GLY A 69 13.67 11.16 -3.33
N TYR A 70 12.59 10.42 -3.09
CA TYR A 70 11.38 11.00 -2.49
C TYR A 70 11.58 11.26 -1.00
N TYR A 71 11.18 12.45 -0.56
CA TYR A 71 11.16 12.77 0.86
C TYR A 71 9.97 12.11 1.53
N CYS A 72 10.19 10.91 2.07
CA CYS A 72 9.13 10.05 2.59
C CYS A 72 9.36 9.66 4.05
N TYR A 73 8.32 9.84 4.88
CA TYR A 73 8.33 9.44 6.29
C TYR A 73 7.29 8.36 6.59
N GLY A 74 7.74 7.30 7.27
CA GLY A 74 6.87 6.27 7.82
C GLY A 74 6.46 6.58 9.25
N PHE A 75 5.17 6.71 9.49
CA PHE A 75 4.60 6.91 10.83
C PHE A 75 4.11 5.59 11.43
N VAL A 76 4.27 5.51 12.74
CA VAL A 76 3.82 4.39 13.56
C VAL A 76 2.89 4.96 14.61
N ASP A 77 1.63 4.56 14.58
CA ASP A 77 0.59 5.05 15.47
C ASP A 77 0.40 6.60 15.45
N ASN A 78 -0.50 7.12 16.28
CA ASN A 78 -0.86 8.54 16.37
C ASN A 78 0.23 9.44 16.98
N LEU A 79 1.50 9.06 16.91
CA LEU A 79 2.60 9.82 17.52
C LEU A 79 2.86 11.16 16.86
N TYR A 80 2.40 11.35 15.63
CA TYR A 80 2.52 12.62 14.91
C TYR A 80 1.15 13.16 14.55
N PRO A 81 0.71 14.25 15.16
CA PRO A 81 -0.52 14.91 14.76
C PRO A 81 -0.40 15.41 13.32
N ALA A 82 -1.40 15.14 12.50
CA ALA A 82 -1.48 15.75 11.18
C ALA A 82 -1.44 17.26 11.31
N GLN A 83 -0.47 17.89 10.67
CA GLN A 83 -0.39 19.35 10.58
C GLN A 83 -1.22 19.81 9.37
N ASP A 84 -1.64 21.07 9.36
CA ASP A 84 -2.23 21.65 8.16
C ASP A 84 -1.19 21.70 7.05
N VAL A 85 -1.60 21.31 5.83
CA VAL A 85 -0.73 21.43 4.65
C VAL A 85 -0.54 22.93 4.38
N PRO A 86 0.70 23.41 4.24
CA PRO A 86 0.96 24.82 3.91
C PRO A 86 0.29 25.21 2.59
N GLU A 87 -0.09 26.49 2.48
CA GLU A 87 -0.66 27.02 1.25
C GLU A 87 0.34 26.92 0.09
N GLY A 88 -0.09 26.30 -1.01
CA GLY A 88 0.74 26.08 -2.20
C GLY A 88 1.57 24.80 -2.19
N GLU A 89 1.54 24.02 -1.12
CA GLU A 89 2.17 22.70 -1.05
C GLU A 89 1.15 21.58 -1.21
N THR A 90 1.61 20.44 -1.72
CA THR A 90 0.84 19.20 -1.85
C THR A 90 1.42 18.15 -0.91
N SER A 91 0.61 17.64 -0.01
CA SER A 91 1.00 16.57 0.89
C SER A 91 0.15 15.33 0.67
N VAL A 92 0.81 14.19 0.54
CA VAL A 92 0.18 12.88 0.31
C VAL A 92 0.43 11.97 1.50
N ILE A 93 -0.58 11.22 1.91
CA ILE A 93 -0.43 10.16 2.88
C ILE A 93 -0.96 8.85 2.34
N MET A 94 -0.12 7.82 2.34
CA MET A 94 -0.52 6.44 2.10
C MET A 94 -0.83 5.76 3.43
N ILE A 95 -2.03 5.23 3.58
CA ILE A 95 -2.49 4.53 4.78
C ILE A 95 -2.60 3.04 4.47
N ILE A 96 -1.97 2.20 5.29
CA ILE A 96 -2.07 0.74 5.16
C ILE A 96 -3.33 0.29 5.88
N TYR A 97 -4.28 -0.28 5.12
CA TYR A 97 -5.55 -0.74 5.65
C TYR A 97 -5.46 -2.15 6.24
N ASP A 98 -6.02 -2.29 7.41
CA ASP A 98 -6.32 -3.56 8.07
C ASP A 98 -7.72 -3.50 8.65
N LYS A 99 -8.55 -4.49 8.32
CA LYS A 99 -9.96 -4.54 8.73
C LYS A 99 -10.15 -4.57 10.24
N SER A 100 -9.20 -5.14 10.98
CA SER A 100 -9.26 -5.14 12.45
C SER A 100 -9.12 -3.75 13.05
N LEU A 101 -8.66 -2.77 12.26
CA LEU A 101 -8.42 -1.38 12.64
C LEU A 101 -9.34 -0.40 11.90
N GLU A 102 -10.38 -0.90 11.24
CA GLU A 102 -11.27 -0.14 10.34
C GLU A 102 -11.71 1.21 10.92
N ASN A 103 -12.23 1.23 12.16
CA ASN A 103 -12.69 2.46 12.80
C ASN A 103 -11.56 3.46 13.03
N LEU A 104 -10.37 3.01 13.42
CA LEU A 104 -9.21 3.88 13.63
C LEU A 104 -8.72 4.45 12.30
N ILE A 105 -8.66 3.63 11.25
CA ILE A 105 -8.25 4.05 9.91
C ILE A 105 -9.25 5.07 9.36
N PHE A 106 -10.55 4.85 9.55
CA PHE A 106 -11.57 5.80 9.14
C PHE A 106 -11.39 7.18 9.78
N GLU A 107 -11.10 7.23 11.09
CA GLU A 107 -10.84 8.48 11.80
C GLU A 107 -9.54 9.15 11.30
N GLU A 108 -8.49 8.38 11.02
CA GLU A 108 -7.26 8.92 10.46
C GLU A 108 -7.47 9.50 9.04
N ILE A 109 -8.21 8.80 8.17
CA ILE A 109 -8.57 9.31 6.83
C ILE A 109 -9.25 10.68 6.97
N ARG A 110 -10.30 10.76 7.79
CA ARG A 110 -11.03 12.03 8.01
C ARG A 110 -10.14 13.13 8.54
N LYS A 111 -9.27 12.82 9.48
CA LYS A 111 -8.30 13.75 10.06
C LYS A 111 -7.35 14.31 9.00
N TYR A 112 -6.74 13.45 8.16
CA TYR A 112 -5.84 13.91 7.12
C TYR A 112 -6.59 14.68 6.01
N LYS A 113 -7.77 14.22 5.61
CA LYS A 113 -8.61 14.96 4.65
C LYS A 113 -9.00 16.34 5.17
N SER A 114 -9.29 16.49 6.49
CA SER A 114 -9.59 17.79 7.10
C SER A 114 -8.39 18.75 7.13
N LYS A 115 -7.17 18.23 6.89
CA LYS A 115 -5.91 18.96 6.84
C LYS A 115 -5.38 19.12 5.41
N HIS A 116 -6.24 18.83 4.41
CA HIS A 116 -5.97 18.98 2.98
C HIS A 116 -4.93 18.02 2.38
N TYR A 117 -4.69 16.87 3.05
CA TYR A 117 -3.89 15.80 2.45
C TYR A 117 -4.65 15.08 1.34
N GLN A 118 -3.92 14.66 0.31
CA GLN A 118 -4.37 13.58 -0.55
C GLN A 118 -4.11 12.26 0.16
N VAL A 119 -5.10 11.37 0.13
CA VAL A 119 -5.09 10.10 0.87
C VAL A 119 -5.12 8.94 -0.11
N ILE A 120 -4.08 8.12 -0.10
CA ILE A 120 -4.02 6.84 -0.80
C ILE A 120 -4.24 5.72 0.22
N LEU A 121 -5.16 4.81 -0.06
CA LEU A 121 -5.40 3.65 0.81
C LEU A 121 -4.87 2.38 0.16
N LEU A 122 -3.92 1.71 0.82
CA LEU A 122 -3.36 0.43 0.37
C LEU A 122 -4.05 -0.72 1.11
N SER A 123 -4.83 -1.54 0.40
CA SER A 123 -5.68 -2.56 1.02
C SER A 123 -5.69 -3.89 0.28
N SER A 124 -5.64 -5.00 1.03
CA SER A 124 -5.93 -6.35 0.53
C SER A 124 -7.39 -6.79 0.77
N GLU A 125 -8.22 -5.90 1.31
CA GLU A 125 -9.59 -6.18 1.68
C GLU A 125 -10.54 -5.13 1.12
N ASN A 126 -11.83 -5.42 1.12
CA ASN A 126 -12.85 -4.44 0.73
C ASN A 126 -12.94 -3.34 1.79
N VAL A 127 -12.73 -2.10 1.38
CA VAL A 127 -12.70 -0.91 2.24
C VAL A 127 -14.06 -0.21 2.36
N GLY A 128 -15.07 -0.69 1.63
CA GLY A 128 -16.46 -0.19 1.73
C GLY A 128 -16.57 1.32 1.49
N ALA A 129 -17.26 1.99 2.41
CA ALA A 129 -17.53 3.44 2.28
C ALA A 129 -16.27 4.33 2.36
N MET A 130 -15.13 3.81 2.83
CA MET A 130 -13.88 4.59 2.89
C MET A 130 -13.31 4.89 1.51
N GLU A 131 -13.64 4.10 0.50
CA GLU A 131 -13.22 4.33 -0.89
C GLU A 131 -13.58 5.73 -1.38
N HIS A 132 -14.76 6.22 -1.05
CA HIS A 132 -15.22 7.56 -1.44
C HIS A 132 -14.56 8.72 -0.66
N LEU A 133 -13.81 8.43 0.37
CA LEU A 133 -13.09 9.43 1.16
C LEU A 133 -11.63 9.58 0.74
N CYS A 134 -11.10 8.59 0.03
CA CYS A 134 -9.73 8.57 -0.44
C CYS A 134 -9.62 9.16 -1.85
N ASP A 135 -8.45 9.66 -2.20
CA ASP A 135 -8.17 10.14 -3.55
C ASP A 135 -7.81 8.97 -4.47
N ASP A 136 -7.20 7.91 -3.91
CA ASP A 136 -7.00 6.63 -4.58
C ASP A 136 -7.07 5.47 -3.60
N VAL A 137 -7.45 4.28 -4.10
CA VAL A 137 -7.46 3.02 -3.34
C VAL A 137 -6.77 1.92 -4.13
N ILE A 138 -5.58 1.56 -3.70
CA ILE A 138 -4.83 0.46 -4.28
C ILE A 138 -5.35 -0.85 -3.67
N HIS A 139 -6.18 -1.56 -4.42
CA HIS A 139 -6.57 -2.90 -4.04
C HIS A 139 -5.47 -3.89 -4.43
N VAL A 140 -4.93 -4.62 -3.47
CA VAL A 140 -3.99 -5.71 -3.72
C VAL A 140 -4.71 -7.06 -3.61
N ALA A 141 -4.17 -8.09 -4.26
CA ALA A 141 -4.79 -9.41 -4.24
C ALA A 141 -4.97 -9.92 -2.81
N ASP A 142 -6.21 -10.31 -2.47
CA ASP A 142 -6.52 -10.97 -1.21
C ASP A 142 -5.92 -12.38 -1.20
N GLY A 143 -4.82 -12.51 -0.49
CA GLY A 143 -4.14 -13.80 -0.29
C GLY A 143 -4.82 -14.66 0.78
N LYS A 144 -6.13 -14.93 0.68
CA LYS A 144 -6.83 -15.85 1.59
C LYS A 144 -6.29 -17.27 1.48
N VAL A 145 -5.12 -17.49 2.05
CA VAL A 145 -4.67 -18.83 2.39
C VAL A 145 -5.12 -19.11 3.82
N LYS A 146 -5.90 -20.16 3.99
CA LYS A 146 -6.54 -20.55 5.25
C LYS A 146 -5.60 -20.80 6.45
N HIS A 147 -4.30 -20.70 6.27
CA HIS A 147 -3.29 -20.95 7.30
C HIS A 147 -2.12 -19.97 7.21
N GLY A 148 -2.22 -18.87 7.96
CA GLY A 148 -1.09 -18.02 8.30
C GLY A 148 -1.10 -16.62 7.70
N SER A 149 -0.83 -15.66 8.54
CA SER A 149 -0.89 -14.20 8.31
C SER A 149 0.26 -13.61 7.45
N LEU A 150 1.01 -14.43 6.73
CA LEU A 150 2.14 -13.97 5.91
C LEU A 150 1.75 -13.53 4.49
N THR A 151 0.50 -13.74 4.10
CA THR A 151 0.09 -13.66 2.69
C THR A 151 -0.31 -12.26 2.21
N SER A 152 -0.73 -11.37 3.09
CA SER A 152 -1.11 -9.99 2.70
C SER A 152 0.10 -9.08 2.45
N GLY A 153 1.23 -9.34 3.09
CA GLY A 153 2.43 -8.51 2.96
C GLY A 153 3.03 -8.53 1.56
N VAL A 154 3.13 -9.71 0.92
CA VAL A 154 3.74 -9.84 -0.41
C VAL A 154 3.01 -9.04 -1.48
N PRO A 155 1.66 -9.11 -1.61
CA PRO A 155 0.92 -8.26 -2.54
C PRO A 155 1.09 -6.76 -2.30
N MET A 156 1.13 -6.32 -1.05
CA MET A 156 1.36 -4.91 -0.71
C MET A 156 2.75 -4.43 -1.11
N LEU A 157 3.79 -5.22 -0.79
CA LEU A 157 5.16 -4.90 -1.20
C LEU A 157 5.30 -4.86 -2.72
N TYR A 158 4.67 -5.79 -3.43
CA TYR A 158 4.68 -5.80 -4.89
C TYR A 158 4.02 -4.55 -5.48
N ALA A 159 2.90 -4.08 -4.91
CA ALA A 159 2.26 -2.84 -5.34
C ALA A 159 3.20 -1.64 -5.17
N VAL A 160 3.87 -1.55 -4.02
CA VAL A 160 4.87 -0.50 -3.75
C VAL A 160 6.02 -0.53 -4.75
N GLU A 161 6.59 -1.71 -5.01
CA GLU A 161 7.68 -1.87 -6.00
C GLU A 161 7.23 -1.51 -7.43
N LYS A 162 5.96 -1.72 -7.77
CA LYS A 162 5.40 -1.29 -9.06
C LYS A 162 5.29 0.23 -9.16
N ILE A 163 4.84 0.90 -8.10
CA ILE A 163 4.81 2.38 -8.04
C ILE A 163 6.23 2.92 -8.20
N VAL A 164 7.17 2.40 -7.43
CA VAL A 164 8.60 2.78 -7.53
C VAL A 164 9.14 2.58 -8.95
N ALA A 165 8.80 1.46 -9.60
CA ALA A 165 9.25 1.20 -10.96
C ALA A 165 8.65 2.19 -12.01
N ILE A 166 7.48 2.74 -11.77
CA ILE A 166 6.90 3.81 -12.61
C ILE A 166 7.68 5.10 -12.38
N LEU A 167 7.82 5.52 -11.13
CA LEU A 167 8.49 6.77 -10.76
C LEU A 167 9.96 6.85 -11.20
N THR A 168 10.65 5.70 -11.23
CA THR A 168 12.07 5.65 -11.68
C THR A 168 12.25 5.55 -13.19
N LYS A 169 11.21 5.19 -13.97
CA LYS A 169 11.31 5.15 -15.44
C LYS A 169 11.34 6.55 -16.03
N ASP A 170 10.56 7.45 -15.48
CA ASP A 170 10.48 8.83 -15.98
C ASP A 170 11.80 9.59 -15.79
N GLU A 171 12.62 9.20 -14.77
CA GLU A 171 13.96 9.78 -14.54
C GLU A 171 15.04 9.30 -15.52
N ILE A 172 14.81 8.20 -16.24
CA ILE A 172 15.81 7.62 -17.18
C ILE A 172 15.60 8.16 -18.61
N GLU A 173 14.42 8.71 -18.92
CA GLU A 173 14.08 9.22 -20.24
C GLU A 173 14.34 10.75 -20.40
N GLU A 174 14.74 11.46 -19.34
CA GLU A 174 15.24 12.85 -19.36
C GLU A 174 16.77 12.90 -19.45
#